data_6cf90137010108608c465476f7739623
#
_entry.id   6cf90137010108608c465476f7739623
#
_cell.length_a   1.000
_cell.length_b   1.000
_cell.length_c   1.000
_cell.angle_alpha   90.00
_cell.angle_beta   90.00
_cell.angle_gamma   90.00
#
_symmetry.space_group_name_H-M   'P 1'
#
loop_
_entity.id
_entity.type
_entity.pdbx_description
1 polymer ?
#
loop_
_entity_poly.entity_id
_entity_poly.type
_entity_poly.pdbx_seq_one_letter_code
_entity_poly.pdbx_strand_id
1 'polypeptide(L)'
;MCIRDSSDTFQFIAGIYDWEADFAQRWNVYDLFYQLSRLGVPPWPSGRQGVAGYDDVAVWEADVAGNNGQTQVTESIAVFASVDWFVTDQWTITAGFRWTEEEKDFVGGASAPGYYPLRGEPWPGIYNPTPYSAKWDETTPKLGVRYQPNDNLMYYASYSEGFKSGGFFARQANYDIYAGYEPEYVKNYEFGWKSTLQDGRAIFNGAIFKSEYDDKQESILIPVNLANVATVIRNAASMEMTGFELELMYQVTEAWDLMVTYGYLEAEYKDYLADLTGDGIITDNSGLIPRNTPENTFGFTTSYTTQIGDGELKGRISYRFRDEMNSDSSNNPYGDLDSIENVNATIGYTIDNYSVTVWGRNLTDEREQRWATIGGLTSRGWWNEPQTLGITFAASY
;
A
#
# COMPACT_ATOMS: atom_id res chain seq x y z
N MET A 1 21.66 -7.59 16.17
CA MET A 1 22.90 -6.90 16.65
C MET A 1 23.37 -5.99 15.52
N CYS A 2 23.77 -4.75 15.84
CA CYS A 2 24.26 -3.80 14.85
C CYS A 2 25.54 -3.14 15.40
N ILE A 3 26.54 -2.95 14.55
CA ILE A 3 27.79 -2.27 14.86
C ILE A 3 27.89 -1.08 13.92
N ARG A 4 28.19 0.10 14.48
CA ARG A 4 28.45 1.33 13.73
C ARG A 4 29.74 1.93 14.23
N ASP A 5 30.63 2.28 13.31
CA ASP A 5 31.87 2.96 13.60
C ASP A 5 32.17 3.97 12.49
N SER A 6 33.00 4.96 12.78
CA SER A 6 33.35 6.03 11.84
C SER A 6 34.78 6.52 12.07
N SER A 7 35.43 6.88 10.98
CA SER A 7 36.67 7.64 10.93
C SER A 7 36.49 8.82 9.99
N ASP A 8 37.53 9.67 9.87
CA ASP A 8 37.50 10.82 8.94
C ASP A 8 37.37 10.37 7.46
N THR A 9 37.67 9.10 7.15
CA THR A 9 37.68 8.56 5.78
C THR A 9 36.52 7.59 5.52
N PHE A 10 36.05 6.88 6.53
CA PHE A 10 35.03 5.84 6.38
C PHE A 10 34.02 5.90 7.51
N GLN A 11 32.79 5.65 7.15
CA GLN A 11 31.72 5.29 8.08
C GLN A 11 31.15 3.95 7.67
N PHE A 12 30.94 3.02 8.60
CA PHE A 12 30.31 1.75 8.28
C PHE A 12 29.24 1.37 9.29
N ILE A 13 28.32 0.57 8.81
CA ILE A 13 27.33 -0.13 9.61
C ILE A 13 27.27 -1.58 9.15
N ALA A 14 27.26 -2.51 10.10
CA ALA A 14 27.04 -3.93 9.84
C ALA A 14 26.14 -4.50 10.92
N GLY A 15 25.33 -5.49 10.57
CA GLY A 15 24.42 -6.09 11.52
C GLY A 15 23.86 -7.42 11.08
N ILE A 16 23.28 -8.08 12.08
CA ILE A 16 22.49 -9.32 11.92
C ILE A 16 21.07 -8.99 12.38
N TYR A 17 20.12 -9.40 11.59
CA TYR A 17 18.70 -9.30 11.87
C TYR A 17 18.14 -10.72 11.96
N ASP A 18 17.31 -10.94 12.97
CA ASP A 18 16.60 -12.18 13.20
C ASP A 18 15.16 -11.84 13.60
N TRP A 19 14.19 -12.44 12.95
CA TRP A 19 12.78 -12.13 13.13
C TRP A 19 11.91 -13.35 12.87
N GLU A 20 10.94 -13.54 13.71
CA GLU A 20 9.92 -14.56 13.62
C GLU A 20 8.53 -13.93 13.77
N ALA A 21 7.58 -14.39 13.00
CA ALA A 21 6.18 -14.01 13.14
C ALA A 21 5.25 -15.19 12.97
N ASP A 22 4.35 -15.31 13.94
CA ASP A 22 3.19 -16.18 13.88
C ASP A 22 1.98 -15.40 13.38
N PHE A 23 1.35 -15.92 12.34
CA PHE A 23 0.14 -15.34 11.78
C PHE A 23 -0.96 -16.38 11.73
N ALA A 24 -2.14 -16.00 12.19
CA ALA A 24 -3.34 -16.82 12.06
C ALA A 24 -4.48 -15.95 11.52
N GLN A 25 -5.12 -16.40 10.47
CA GLN A 25 -6.27 -15.72 9.89
C GLN A 25 -7.40 -16.69 9.62
N ARG A 26 -8.59 -16.22 9.90
CA ARG A 26 -9.83 -16.91 9.60
C ARG A 26 -10.76 -15.94 8.89
N TRP A 27 -11.46 -16.43 7.87
CA TRP A 27 -12.57 -15.69 7.32
C TRP A 27 -13.82 -16.54 7.12
N ASN A 28 -14.94 -15.89 7.32
CA ASN A 28 -16.25 -16.41 7.01
C ASN A 28 -16.79 -15.59 5.85
N VAL A 29 -17.05 -16.26 4.74
CA VAL A 29 -17.76 -15.65 3.61
C VAL A 29 -19.23 -15.97 3.78
N TYR A 30 -20.01 -14.97 4.18
CA TYR A 30 -21.47 -15.12 4.28
C TYR A 30 -22.06 -15.08 2.86
N ASP A 31 -23.00 -15.98 2.57
CA ASP A 31 -23.67 -16.03 1.31
C ASP A 31 -24.43 -14.73 1.02
N LEU A 32 -24.36 -14.24 -0.22
CA LEU A 32 -25.14 -13.11 -0.70
C LEU A 32 -26.64 -13.31 -0.47
N PHE A 33 -27.14 -14.54 -0.52
CA PHE A 33 -28.54 -14.89 -0.29
C PHE A 33 -29.01 -14.57 1.14
N TYR A 34 -28.14 -14.67 2.13
CA TYR A 34 -28.42 -14.20 3.49
C TYR A 34 -28.70 -12.70 3.53
N GLN A 35 -27.90 -11.92 2.82
CA GLN A 35 -28.09 -10.46 2.77
C GLN A 35 -29.37 -10.09 2.01
N LEU A 36 -29.69 -10.78 0.94
CA LEU A 36 -30.90 -10.56 0.13
C LEU A 36 -32.16 -10.94 0.90
N SER A 37 -32.13 -12.00 1.69
CA SER A 37 -33.29 -12.40 2.52
C SER A 37 -33.63 -11.36 3.59
N ARG A 38 -32.61 -10.70 4.18
CA ARG A 38 -32.81 -9.58 5.11
C ARG A 38 -33.43 -8.35 4.44
N LEU A 39 -33.28 -8.21 3.14
CA LEU A 39 -33.90 -7.15 2.35
C LEU A 39 -35.30 -7.53 1.84
N GLY A 40 -35.87 -8.67 2.30
CA GLY A 40 -37.18 -9.13 1.88
C GLY A 40 -37.21 -9.73 0.47
N VAL A 41 -36.05 -10.00 -0.14
CA VAL A 41 -35.97 -10.72 -1.42
C VAL A 41 -36.22 -12.19 -1.16
N PRO A 42 -37.21 -12.86 -1.81
CA PRO A 42 -37.47 -14.28 -1.59
C PRO A 42 -36.21 -15.11 -1.84
N PRO A 43 -35.95 -16.13 -1.01
CA PRO A 43 -34.79 -16.99 -1.21
C PRO A 43 -34.88 -17.68 -2.58
N TRP A 44 -33.76 -17.68 -3.29
CA TRP A 44 -33.63 -18.38 -4.58
C TRP A 44 -33.89 -19.87 -4.36
N PRO A 45 -34.45 -20.62 -5.35
CA PRO A 45 -34.72 -22.02 -5.23
C PRO A 45 -33.44 -22.89 -5.21
N SER A 46 -32.73 -22.86 -4.10
CA SER A 46 -31.51 -23.65 -3.87
C SER A 46 -31.77 -25.09 -3.42
N GLY A 47 -33.00 -25.63 -3.59
CA GLY A 47 -33.37 -26.99 -3.19
C GLY A 47 -33.57 -27.19 -1.68
N ARG A 48 -33.42 -26.14 -0.86
CA ARG A 48 -33.60 -26.16 0.61
C ARG A 48 -34.95 -25.60 1.06
N GLN A 49 -35.86 -25.34 0.13
CA GLN A 49 -37.22 -24.95 0.47
C GLN A 49 -37.90 -26.03 1.29
N GLY A 50 -38.36 -25.69 2.50
CA GLY A 50 -39.09 -26.61 3.36
C GLY A 50 -38.27 -27.23 4.50
N VAL A 51 -37.04 -26.80 4.74
CA VAL A 51 -36.30 -27.15 5.95
C VAL A 51 -36.87 -26.31 7.11
N ALA A 52 -37.46 -26.98 8.10
CA ALA A 52 -37.95 -26.30 9.29
C ALA A 52 -36.81 -25.54 9.99
N GLY A 53 -37.03 -24.27 10.33
CA GLY A 53 -36.02 -23.43 10.96
C GLY A 53 -35.25 -22.51 9.98
N TYR A 54 -35.64 -22.43 8.72
CA TYR A 54 -34.98 -21.56 7.72
C TYR A 54 -35.12 -20.05 8.03
N ASP A 55 -36.05 -19.71 8.91
CA ASP A 55 -36.22 -18.34 9.43
C ASP A 55 -35.37 -18.06 10.68
N ASP A 56 -34.63 -19.05 11.18
CA ASP A 56 -33.74 -18.93 12.31
C ASP A 56 -32.37 -18.42 11.87
N VAL A 57 -31.88 -17.36 12.50
CA VAL A 57 -30.58 -16.76 12.19
C VAL A 57 -29.43 -17.77 12.29
N ALA A 58 -29.54 -18.75 13.20
CA ALA A 58 -28.55 -19.80 13.37
C ALA A 58 -28.45 -20.73 12.15
N VAL A 59 -29.57 -20.97 11.44
CA VAL A 59 -29.60 -21.81 10.23
C VAL A 59 -29.01 -21.04 9.05
N TRP A 60 -29.17 -19.73 9.00
CA TRP A 60 -28.57 -18.88 7.98
C TRP A 60 -27.06 -18.71 8.17
N GLU A 61 -26.60 -18.68 9.40
CA GLU A 61 -25.18 -18.71 9.72
C GLU A 61 -24.54 -20.05 9.32
N ALA A 62 -25.33 -21.11 9.25
CA ALA A 62 -24.91 -22.42 8.75
C ALA A 62 -24.71 -22.51 7.22
N ASP A 63 -25.26 -21.58 6.46
CA ASP A 63 -25.09 -21.48 5.00
C ASP A 63 -23.91 -20.60 4.58
N VAL A 64 -22.91 -20.43 5.44
CA VAL A 64 -21.68 -19.74 5.10
C VAL A 64 -20.97 -20.48 3.97
N ALA A 65 -20.81 -19.81 2.83
CA ALA A 65 -20.28 -20.40 1.61
C ALA A 65 -18.82 -20.88 1.72
N GLY A 66 -18.12 -20.51 2.78
CA GLY A 66 -16.77 -20.98 3.07
C GLY A 66 -16.26 -20.41 4.39
N ASN A 67 -15.81 -21.30 5.25
CA ASN A 67 -14.96 -20.98 6.37
C ASN A 67 -13.55 -21.40 6.00
N ASN A 68 -12.71 -20.46 5.68
CA ASN A 68 -11.31 -20.72 5.38
C ASN A 68 -10.45 -20.20 6.54
N GLY A 69 -9.39 -20.89 6.83
CA GLY A 69 -8.41 -20.49 7.81
C GLY A 69 -7.01 -20.75 7.31
N GLN A 70 -6.08 -19.99 7.82
CA GLN A 70 -4.66 -20.20 7.59
C GLN A 70 -3.87 -19.87 8.86
N THR A 71 -2.78 -20.59 9.03
CA THR A 71 -1.70 -20.22 9.93
C THR A 71 -0.41 -20.16 9.13
N GLN A 72 0.47 -19.27 9.49
CA GLN A 72 1.79 -19.17 8.89
C GLN A 72 2.78 -18.77 9.95
N VAL A 73 3.90 -19.50 10.01
CA VAL A 73 5.09 -19.07 10.71
C VAL A 73 6.06 -18.57 9.64
N THR A 74 6.62 -17.41 9.88
CA THR A 74 7.66 -16.84 9.02
C THR A 74 8.88 -16.59 9.84
N GLU A 75 9.99 -17.20 9.47
CA GLU A 75 11.32 -16.99 10.05
C GLU A 75 12.19 -16.25 9.03
N SER A 76 12.89 -15.22 9.47
CA SER A 76 13.78 -14.44 8.61
C SER A 76 15.08 -14.11 9.31
N ILE A 77 16.19 -14.48 8.70
CA ILE A 77 17.51 -14.09 9.13
C ILE A 77 18.20 -13.27 8.04
N ALA A 78 18.92 -12.22 8.43
CA ALA A 78 19.68 -11.44 7.48
C ALA A 78 20.98 -10.94 8.05
N VAL A 79 21.98 -10.83 7.17
CA VAL A 79 23.26 -10.16 7.42
C VAL A 79 23.40 -9.01 6.45
N PHE A 80 23.79 -7.86 6.95
CA PHE A 80 23.98 -6.68 6.12
C PHE A 80 25.21 -5.89 6.51
N ALA A 81 25.79 -5.21 5.53
CA ALA A 81 26.83 -4.23 5.73
C ALA A 81 26.68 -3.07 4.73
N SER A 82 27.05 -1.88 5.15
CA SER A 82 27.16 -0.71 4.30
C SER A 82 28.33 0.13 4.73
N VAL A 83 29.07 0.67 3.76
CA VAL A 83 30.23 1.53 3.96
C VAL A 83 30.04 2.80 3.17
N ASP A 84 30.23 3.94 3.82
CA ASP A 84 30.39 5.25 3.19
C ASP A 84 31.88 5.59 3.20
N TRP A 85 32.43 5.80 2.01
CA TRP A 85 33.79 6.23 1.81
C TRP A 85 33.83 7.72 1.43
N PHE A 86 34.38 8.54 2.31
CA PHE A 86 34.61 9.97 2.09
C PHE A 86 35.88 10.16 1.26
N VAL A 87 35.70 10.11 -0.09
CA VAL A 87 36.83 10.21 -1.05
C VAL A 87 37.50 11.58 -0.94
N THR A 88 36.68 12.61 -0.75
CA THR A 88 37.07 13.99 -0.44
C THR A 88 35.97 14.60 0.46
N ASP A 89 36.16 15.83 0.91
CA ASP A 89 35.14 16.58 1.67
C ASP A 89 33.81 16.74 0.88
N GLN A 90 33.86 16.64 -0.45
CA GLN A 90 32.72 16.82 -1.34
C GLN A 90 32.14 15.51 -1.89
N TRP A 91 32.95 14.45 -1.98
CA TRP A 91 32.55 13.20 -2.62
C TRP A 91 32.47 12.06 -1.62
N THR A 92 31.33 11.42 -1.59
CA THR A 92 31.11 10.17 -0.84
C THR A 92 30.65 9.07 -1.78
N ILE A 93 31.26 7.90 -1.63
CA ILE A 93 30.82 6.67 -2.30
C ILE A 93 30.23 5.74 -1.25
N THR A 94 29.05 5.24 -1.51
CA THR A 94 28.36 4.26 -0.65
C THR A 94 28.35 2.92 -1.35
N ALA A 95 28.75 1.85 -0.64
CA ALA A 95 28.54 0.47 -1.07
C ALA A 95 27.94 -0.34 0.07
N GLY A 96 26.93 -1.13 -0.22
CA GLY A 96 26.28 -1.97 0.75
C GLY A 96 25.70 -3.23 0.14
N PHE A 97 25.41 -4.18 0.99
CA PHE A 97 24.66 -5.37 0.64
C PHE A 97 23.84 -5.85 1.83
N ARG A 98 22.81 -6.61 1.52
CA ARG A 98 22.06 -7.41 2.49
C ARG A 98 21.83 -8.79 1.89
N TRP A 99 22.24 -9.83 2.62
CA TRP A 99 21.78 -11.19 2.38
C TRP A 99 20.64 -11.48 3.36
N THR A 100 19.56 -12.03 2.85
CA THR A 100 18.37 -12.40 3.64
C THR A 100 17.97 -13.81 3.27
N GLU A 101 17.69 -14.64 4.27
CA GLU A 101 17.05 -15.94 4.13
C GLU A 101 15.70 -15.85 4.84
N GLU A 102 14.63 -16.30 4.17
CA GLU A 102 13.28 -16.31 4.72
C GLU A 102 12.63 -17.67 4.46
N GLU A 103 12.08 -18.27 5.53
CA GLU A 103 11.37 -19.53 5.50
C GLU A 103 9.91 -19.29 5.95
N LYS A 104 8.96 -19.91 5.24
CA LYS A 104 7.54 -19.85 5.57
C LYS A 104 6.98 -21.24 5.68
N ASP A 105 6.48 -21.55 6.88
CA ASP A 105 5.67 -22.72 7.16
C ASP A 105 4.20 -22.30 7.18
N PHE A 106 3.44 -22.82 6.24
CA PHE A 106 2.06 -22.44 6.00
C PHE A 106 1.14 -23.64 6.14
N VAL A 107 0.01 -23.45 6.79
CA VAL A 107 -1.08 -24.40 6.83
C VAL A 107 -2.37 -23.71 6.43
N GLY A 108 -2.94 -24.13 5.31
CA GLY A 108 -4.22 -23.64 4.82
C GLY A 108 -5.27 -24.73 4.83
N GLY A 109 -6.53 -24.33 4.89
CA GLY A 109 -7.63 -25.28 4.82
C GLY A 109 -8.99 -24.65 5.04
N ALA A 110 -10.06 -25.45 4.82
CA ALA A 110 -11.43 -25.05 5.13
C ALA A 110 -11.77 -25.37 6.59
N SER A 111 -12.86 -24.82 7.08
CA SER A 111 -13.49 -25.29 8.30
C SER A 111 -14.19 -26.64 8.08
N ALA A 112 -14.40 -27.40 9.17
CA ALA A 112 -15.11 -28.67 9.11
C ALA A 112 -16.50 -28.47 8.47
N PRO A 113 -16.92 -29.37 7.57
CA PRO A 113 -18.26 -29.33 7.00
C PRO A 113 -19.31 -29.37 8.11
N GLY A 114 -20.27 -28.42 8.05
CA GLY A 114 -21.33 -28.34 9.07
C GLY A 114 -20.92 -27.68 10.38
N TYR A 115 -19.67 -27.27 10.55
CA TYR A 115 -19.24 -26.47 11.69
C TYR A 115 -19.29 -24.98 11.34
N TYR A 116 -20.23 -24.30 11.96
CA TYR A 116 -20.45 -22.86 11.80
C TYR A 116 -20.40 -22.21 13.17
N PRO A 117 -19.22 -21.73 13.59
CA PRO A 117 -19.11 -21.09 14.89
C PRO A 117 -19.98 -19.86 14.92
N LEU A 118 -20.88 -19.80 15.89
CA LEU A 118 -21.60 -18.59 16.22
C LEU A 118 -20.59 -17.48 16.57
N ARG A 119 -20.98 -16.24 16.34
CA ARG A 119 -20.13 -15.09 16.66
C ARG A 119 -19.70 -15.15 18.14
N GLY A 120 -18.39 -15.28 18.36
CA GLY A 120 -17.82 -15.38 19.71
C GLY A 120 -17.43 -16.78 20.16
N GLU A 121 -17.72 -17.83 19.38
CA GLU A 121 -17.21 -19.16 19.69
C GLU A 121 -15.73 -19.32 19.31
N PRO A 122 -14.98 -20.14 20.07
CA PRO A 122 -13.59 -20.44 19.74
C PRO A 122 -13.48 -21.10 18.36
N TRP A 123 -12.49 -20.71 17.58
CA TRP A 123 -12.17 -21.35 16.30
C TRP A 123 -11.72 -22.80 16.55
N PRO A 124 -12.35 -23.81 15.90
CA PRO A 124 -12.00 -25.22 16.13
C PRO A 124 -10.69 -25.64 15.45
N GLY A 125 -10.05 -24.74 14.74
CA GLY A 125 -8.88 -25.04 13.92
C GLY A 125 -9.21 -25.21 12.44
N ILE A 126 -8.18 -25.54 11.68
CA ILE A 126 -8.26 -25.78 10.23
C ILE A 126 -8.69 -27.23 10.00
N TYR A 127 -9.73 -27.42 9.15
CA TYR A 127 -10.17 -28.75 8.76
C TYR A 127 -9.41 -29.22 7.51
N ASN A 128 -8.99 -30.47 7.49
CA ASN A 128 -8.10 -31.01 6.45
C ASN A 128 -6.90 -30.09 6.18
N PRO A 129 -6.06 -29.86 7.20
CA PRO A 129 -4.93 -28.95 7.05
C PRO A 129 -3.97 -29.49 5.99
N THR A 130 -3.60 -28.65 5.04
CA THR A 130 -2.56 -28.97 4.04
C THR A 130 -1.36 -28.10 4.37
N PRO A 131 -0.26 -28.72 4.86
CA PRO A 131 0.97 -28.00 5.14
C PRO A 131 1.75 -27.75 3.86
N TYR A 132 2.37 -26.57 3.79
CA TYR A 132 3.35 -26.17 2.78
C TYR A 132 4.52 -25.50 3.48
N SER A 133 5.70 -25.66 2.94
CA SER A 133 6.89 -24.96 3.40
C SER A 133 7.72 -24.55 2.20
N ALA A 134 8.28 -23.34 2.26
CA ALA A 134 9.21 -22.87 1.25
C ALA A 134 10.22 -21.91 1.88
N LYS A 135 11.39 -21.85 1.25
CA LYS A 135 12.52 -21.08 1.71
C LYS A 135 13.18 -20.39 0.53
N TRP A 136 13.51 -19.12 0.72
CA TRP A 136 14.18 -18.28 -0.27
C TRP A 136 15.36 -17.58 0.37
N ASP A 137 16.42 -17.39 -0.37
CA ASP A 137 17.55 -16.57 0.04
C ASP A 137 17.97 -15.63 -1.09
N GLU A 138 18.24 -14.37 -0.74
CA GLU A 138 18.54 -13.34 -1.71
C GLU A 138 19.62 -12.38 -1.19
N THR A 139 20.43 -11.89 -2.13
CA THR A 139 21.42 -10.85 -1.86
C THR A 139 21.07 -9.59 -2.63
N THR A 140 20.81 -8.50 -1.92
CA THR A 140 20.44 -7.22 -2.49
C THR A 140 21.57 -6.20 -2.31
N PRO A 141 22.28 -5.82 -3.41
CA PRO A 141 23.33 -4.82 -3.37
C PRO A 141 22.74 -3.38 -3.39
N LYS A 142 23.55 -2.44 -2.90
CA LYS A 142 23.33 -1.00 -3.03
C LYS A 142 24.65 -0.31 -3.35
N LEU A 143 24.62 0.56 -4.35
CA LEU A 143 25.72 1.46 -4.69
C LEU A 143 25.19 2.89 -4.73
N GLY A 144 26.00 3.85 -4.30
CA GLY A 144 25.63 5.26 -4.31
C GLY A 144 26.86 6.16 -4.47
N VAL A 145 26.63 7.30 -5.07
CA VAL A 145 27.59 8.40 -5.10
C VAL A 145 26.88 9.67 -4.72
N ARG A 146 27.52 10.46 -3.86
CA ARG A 146 27.04 11.77 -3.43
C ARG A 146 28.13 12.81 -3.71
N TYR A 147 27.72 13.92 -4.32
CA TYR A 147 28.55 15.09 -4.54
C TYR A 147 27.93 16.29 -3.87
N GLN A 148 28.63 16.87 -2.92
CA GLN A 148 28.21 18.02 -2.13
C GLN A 148 29.23 19.18 -2.31
N PRO A 149 29.04 20.01 -3.34
CA PRO A 149 29.99 21.10 -3.64
C PRO A 149 30.06 22.15 -2.52
N ASN A 150 29.02 22.31 -1.74
CA ASN A 150 28.91 23.20 -0.58
C ASN A 150 27.79 22.74 0.36
N ASP A 151 27.63 23.40 1.51
CA ASP A 151 26.65 23.04 2.54
C ASP A 151 25.18 23.15 2.07
N ASN A 152 24.94 23.90 1.01
CA ASN A 152 23.59 24.22 0.52
C ASN A 152 23.15 23.39 -0.69
N LEU A 153 24.03 22.56 -1.24
CA LEU A 153 23.73 21.82 -2.48
C LEU A 153 24.35 20.44 -2.45
N MET A 154 23.53 19.44 -2.73
CA MET A 154 23.95 18.05 -2.84
C MET A 154 23.29 17.41 -4.06
N TYR A 155 24.07 16.65 -4.82
CA TYR A 155 23.60 15.73 -5.85
C TYR A 155 23.91 14.31 -5.42
N TYR A 156 23.06 13.37 -5.85
CA TYR A 156 23.33 11.96 -5.63
C TYR A 156 22.85 11.14 -6.81
N ALA A 157 23.49 9.98 -6.99
CA ALA A 157 22.98 8.92 -7.83
C ALA A 157 23.08 7.60 -7.04
N SER A 158 22.10 6.73 -7.21
CA SER A 158 22.10 5.43 -6.56
C SER A 158 21.54 4.33 -7.47
N TYR A 159 22.06 3.14 -7.22
CA TYR A 159 21.53 1.88 -7.70
C TYR A 159 21.26 1.00 -6.50
N SER A 160 20.11 0.34 -6.47
CA SER A 160 19.79 -0.62 -5.42
C SER A 160 18.91 -1.73 -5.97
N GLU A 161 19.09 -2.92 -5.42
CA GLU A 161 18.20 -4.05 -5.64
C GLU A 161 17.39 -4.34 -4.37
N GLY A 162 16.18 -4.85 -4.57
CA GLY A 162 15.31 -5.31 -3.52
C GLY A 162 14.54 -6.54 -3.96
N PHE A 163 13.99 -7.27 -3.02
CA PHE A 163 13.10 -8.37 -3.30
C PHE A 163 11.96 -8.42 -2.29
N LYS A 164 10.90 -9.11 -2.68
CA LYS A 164 9.79 -9.49 -1.82
C LYS A 164 9.67 -11.00 -1.90
N SER A 165 9.78 -11.68 -0.77
CA SER A 165 9.76 -13.15 -0.72
C SER A 165 8.52 -13.74 -1.34
N GLY A 166 8.63 -14.96 -1.78
CA GLY A 166 7.50 -15.80 -2.16
C GLY A 166 6.58 -16.10 -0.98
N GLY A 167 5.54 -16.88 -1.21
CA GLY A 167 4.60 -17.22 -0.16
C GLY A 167 3.45 -18.07 -0.61
N PHE A 168 2.47 -18.17 0.28
CA PHE A 168 1.27 -18.96 0.11
C PHE A 168 0.04 -18.09 0.35
N PHE A 169 -1.06 -18.41 -0.33
CA PHE A 169 -2.28 -17.64 -0.21
C PHE A 169 -3.51 -18.53 -0.06
N ALA A 170 -4.15 -18.51 1.09
CA ALA A 170 -5.24 -19.41 1.44
C ALA A 170 -6.64 -18.92 1.08
N ARG A 171 -6.81 -17.75 0.47
CA ARG A 171 -8.13 -17.26 0.03
C ARG A 171 -8.65 -17.97 -1.22
N GLN A 172 -8.11 -19.13 -1.54
CA GLN A 172 -8.48 -19.87 -2.73
C GLN A 172 -9.64 -20.82 -2.40
N ALA A 173 -10.67 -20.79 -3.24
CA ALA A 173 -11.86 -21.62 -3.08
C ALA A 173 -11.64 -23.10 -3.37
N ASN A 174 -10.50 -23.48 -3.98
CA ASN A 174 -10.14 -24.85 -4.35
C ASN A 174 -8.74 -25.18 -3.84
N TYR A 175 -8.63 -26.30 -3.12
CA TYR A 175 -7.40 -26.80 -2.53
C TYR A 175 -6.31 -27.19 -3.55
N ASP A 176 -6.66 -27.49 -4.79
CA ASP A 176 -5.71 -27.86 -5.84
C ASP A 176 -4.88 -26.67 -6.38
N ILE A 177 -5.14 -25.45 -5.89
CA ILE A 177 -4.50 -24.21 -6.38
C ILE A 177 -3.59 -23.58 -5.33
N TYR A 178 -3.30 -24.22 -4.20
CA TYR A 178 -2.31 -23.74 -3.21
C TYR A 178 -0.86 -23.87 -3.73
N ALA A 179 -0.65 -23.59 -5.01
CA ALA A 179 0.68 -23.35 -5.48
C ALA A 179 1.21 -22.09 -4.79
N GLY A 180 2.34 -22.18 -4.14
CA GLY A 180 3.08 -21.01 -3.68
C GLY A 180 3.38 -20.10 -4.87
N TYR A 181 3.78 -18.89 -4.59
CA TYR A 181 4.33 -17.95 -5.55
C TYR A 181 5.76 -17.62 -5.16
N GLU A 182 6.58 -17.37 -6.16
CA GLU A 182 8.02 -17.10 -6.03
C GLU A 182 8.29 -15.64 -5.66
N PRO A 183 9.52 -15.28 -5.28
CA PRO A 183 9.93 -13.91 -5.02
C PRO A 183 9.69 -12.98 -6.22
N GLU A 184 9.48 -11.71 -5.91
CA GLU A 184 9.45 -10.56 -6.81
C GLU A 184 10.72 -9.75 -6.60
N TYR A 185 11.30 -9.24 -7.65
CA TYR A 185 12.56 -8.48 -7.63
C TYR A 185 12.37 -7.07 -8.16
N VAL A 186 13.16 -6.14 -7.64
CA VAL A 186 13.20 -4.76 -8.14
C VAL A 186 14.64 -4.27 -8.26
N LYS A 187 14.94 -3.60 -9.37
CA LYS A 187 16.14 -2.79 -9.58
C LYS A 187 15.72 -1.34 -9.66
N ASN A 188 16.32 -0.51 -8.83
CA ASN A 188 16.02 0.92 -8.79
C ASN A 188 17.27 1.75 -9.13
N TYR A 189 17.10 2.68 -10.07
CA TYR A 189 18.08 3.68 -10.48
C TYR A 189 17.50 5.04 -10.12
N GLU A 190 18.26 5.85 -9.39
CA GLU A 190 17.79 7.16 -8.97
C GLU A 190 18.91 8.19 -9.08
N PHE A 191 18.58 9.37 -9.59
CA PHE A 191 19.41 10.56 -9.54
C PHE A 191 18.60 11.70 -8.92
N GLY A 192 19.19 12.42 -7.96
CA GLY A 192 18.48 13.52 -7.33
C GLY A 192 19.40 14.63 -6.84
N TRP A 193 18.77 15.71 -6.40
CA TRP A 193 19.43 16.83 -5.75
C TRP A 193 18.65 17.30 -4.54
N LYS A 194 19.39 17.88 -3.60
CA LYS A 194 18.84 18.61 -2.44
C LYS A 194 19.51 19.97 -2.37
N SER A 195 18.71 21.02 -2.24
CA SER A 195 19.23 22.37 -2.22
C SER A 195 18.54 23.25 -1.18
N THR A 196 19.33 24.04 -0.48
CA THR A 196 18.90 25.08 0.43
C THR A 196 19.30 26.42 -0.18
N LEU A 197 18.33 27.26 -0.45
CA LEU A 197 18.48 28.51 -1.21
C LEU A 197 18.07 29.71 -0.35
N GLN A 198 18.50 30.91 -0.75
CA GLN A 198 18.10 32.18 -0.12
C GLN A 198 18.35 32.20 1.40
N ASP A 199 19.55 31.79 1.82
CA ASP A 199 19.96 31.76 3.24
C ASP A 199 19.01 30.90 4.12
N GLY A 200 18.57 29.75 3.60
CA GLY A 200 17.71 28.80 4.31
C GLY A 200 16.22 29.01 4.15
N ARG A 201 15.79 30.09 3.48
CA ARG A 201 14.36 30.38 3.28
C ARG A 201 13.67 29.49 2.23
N ALA A 202 14.43 28.90 1.32
CA ALA A 202 13.87 27.98 0.33
C ALA A 202 14.63 26.67 0.34
N ILE A 203 13.89 25.55 0.28
CA ILE A 203 14.39 24.20 0.06
C ILE A 203 13.78 23.71 -1.24
N PHE A 204 14.62 23.33 -2.19
CA PHE A 204 14.17 22.76 -3.47
C PHE A 204 14.89 21.47 -3.74
N ASN A 205 14.15 20.38 -3.67
CA ASN A 205 14.60 19.01 -3.89
C ASN A 205 13.95 18.42 -5.13
N GLY A 206 14.63 17.45 -5.73
CA GLY A 206 14.05 16.68 -6.81
C GLY A 206 14.79 15.37 -7.02
N ALA A 207 14.09 14.42 -7.62
CA ALA A 207 14.63 13.14 -8.05
C ALA A 207 14.02 12.72 -9.38
N ILE A 208 14.79 11.99 -10.19
CA ILE A 208 14.33 11.20 -11.32
C ILE A 208 14.69 9.76 -11.04
N PHE A 209 13.80 8.85 -11.36
CA PHE A 209 14.02 7.43 -11.06
C PHE A 209 13.50 6.52 -12.18
N LYS A 210 14.08 5.33 -12.20
CA LYS A 210 13.61 4.20 -12.99
C LYS A 210 13.65 2.96 -12.09
N SER A 211 12.52 2.24 -12.02
CA SER A 211 12.39 0.97 -11.30
C SER A 211 11.95 -0.12 -12.28
N GLU A 212 12.68 -1.23 -12.28
CA GLU A 212 12.41 -2.41 -13.11
C GLU A 212 12.02 -3.56 -12.16
N TYR A 213 10.83 -4.12 -12.37
CA TYR A 213 10.32 -5.26 -11.61
C TYR A 213 10.36 -6.50 -12.47
N ASP A 214 10.98 -7.54 -11.92
CA ASP A 214 10.99 -8.89 -12.48
C ASP A 214 10.14 -9.82 -11.60
N ASP A 215 9.45 -10.80 -12.19
CA ASP A 215 8.59 -11.77 -11.51
C ASP A 215 7.55 -11.14 -10.57
N LYS A 216 6.99 -10.00 -10.98
CA LYS A 216 6.04 -9.25 -10.17
C LYS A 216 4.86 -10.09 -9.71
N GLN A 217 4.61 -10.06 -8.41
CA GLN A 217 3.48 -10.74 -7.77
C GLN A 217 2.20 -9.96 -7.99
N GLU A 218 1.34 -10.44 -8.87
CA GLU A 218 0.02 -9.85 -9.11
C GLU A 218 -1.09 -10.65 -8.43
N SER A 219 -1.98 -9.92 -7.76
CA SER A 219 -3.19 -10.46 -7.15
C SER A 219 -4.33 -10.40 -8.17
N ILE A 220 -4.72 -11.54 -8.68
CA ILE A 220 -5.68 -11.70 -9.76
C ILE A 220 -6.98 -12.26 -9.18
N LEU A 221 -8.12 -11.68 -9.57
CA LEU A 221 -9.44 -12.21 -9.27
C LEU A 221 -9.89 -13.07 -10.44
N ILE A 222 -9.95 -14.38 -10.24
CA ILE A 222 -10.43 -15.32 -11.25
C ILE A 222 -11.83 -15.82 -10.91
N PRO A 223 -12.77 -15.85 -11.88
CA PRO A 223 -14.07 -16.48 -11.69
C PRO A 223 -13.91 -17.99 -11.48
N VAL A 224 -14.43 -18.49 -10.37
CA VAL A 224 -14.50 -19.95 -10.11
C VAL A 224 -15.82 -20.53 -10.64
N ASN A 225 -16.87 -19.72 -10.53
CA ASN A 225 -18.20 -19.99 -11.10
C ASN A 225 -19.00 -18.69 -11.18
N LEU A 226 -20.24 -18.74 -11.67
CA LEU A 226 -21.10 -17.55 -11.84
C LEU A 226 -21.31 -16.72 -10.55
N ALA A 227 -21.10 -17.29 -9.38
CA ALA A 227 -21.37 -16.64 -8.09
C ALA A 227 -20.10 -16.38 -7.27
N ASN A 228 -18.97 -17.01 -7.59
CA ASN A 228 -17.76 -16.98 -6.77
C ASN A 228 -16.54 -16.63 -7.61
N VAL A 229 -15.67 -15.83 -7.02
CA VAL A 229 -14.32 -15.54 -7.51
C VAL A 229 -13.30 -16.05 -6.51
N ALA A 230 -12.14 -16.47 -7.00
CA ALA A 230 -10.97 -16.73 -6.18
C ALA A 230 -9.94 -15.63 -6.41
N THR A 231 -9.25 -15.22 -5.34
CA THR A 231 -8.07 -14.41 -5.46
C THR A 231 -6.86 -15.34 -5.55
N VAL A 232 -6.03 -15.19 -6.55
CA VAL A 232 -4.77 -15.92 -6.69
C VAL A 232 -3.62 -14.91 -6.80
N ILE A 233 -2.45 -15.27 -6.27
CA ILE A 233 -1.23 -14.51 -6.49
C ILE A 233 -0.39 -15.31 -7.48
N ARG A 234 0.15 -14.62 -8.49
CA ARG A 234 1.01 -15.18 -9.53
C ARG A 234 2.19 -14.26 -9.80
N ASN A 235 3.34 -14.85 -10.06
CA ASN A 235 4.47 -14.16 -10.66
C ASN A 235 4.21 -14.14 -12.17
N ALA A 236 3.50 -13.14 -12.63
CA ALA A 236 2.92 -13.13 -13.97
C ALA A 236 3.39 -11.94 -14.82
N ALA A 237 4.12 -10.99 -14.22
CA ALA A 237 4.43 -9.74 -14.87
C ALA A 237 5.88 -9.30 -14.68
N SER A 238 6.43 -8.64 -15.67
CA SER A 238 7.52 -7.68 -15.51
C SER A 238 6.97 -6.27 -15.73
N MET A 239 7.48 -5.30 -14.99
CA MET A 239 6.95 -3.93 -14.99
C MET A 239 8.10 -2.93 -14.92
N GLU A 240 7.94 -1.83 -15.62
CA GLU A 240 8.84 -0.68 -15.54
C GLU A 240 8.09 0.54 -15.04
N MET A 241 8.72 1.29 -14.15
CA MET A 241 8.24 2.58 -13.67
C MET A 241 9.33 3.61 -13.87
N THR A 242 9.00 4.72 -14.53
CA THR A 242 9.90 5.86 -14.72
C THR A 242 9.18 7.12 -14.26
N GLY A 243 9.86 7.96 -13.52
CA GLY A 243 9.21 9.15 -13.00
C GLY A 243 10.16 10.20 -12.48
N PHE A 244 9.58 11.30 -12.04
CA PHE A 244 10.29 12.32 -11.30
C PHE A 244 9.41 12.93 -10.19
N GLU A 245 10.07 13.42 -9.16
CA GLU A 245 9.45 14.08 -8.02
C GLU A 245 10.12 15.42 -7.74
N LEU A 246 9.33 16.43 -7.42
CA LEU A 246 9.79 17.77 -7.05
C LEU A 246 9.15 18.20 -5.74
N GLU A 247 9.93 18.83 -4.88
CA GLU A 247 9.49 19.41 -3.63
C GLU A 247 10.08 20.83 -3.47
N LEU A 248 9.22 21.79 -3.21
CA LEU A 248 9.60 23.16 -2.87
C LEU A 248 8.95 23.54 -1.54
N MET A 249 9.77 23.91 -0.56
CA MET A 249 9.35 24.60 0.65
C MET A 249 9.93 26.01 0.60
N TYR A 250 9.10 27.03 0.80
CA TYR A 250 9.54 28.40 0.69
C TYR A 250 8.90 29.30 1.76
N GLN A 251 9.73 29.87 2.61
CA GLN A 251 9.36 30.94 3.48
C GLN A 251 9.40 32.27 2.71
N VAL A 252 8.26 32.67 2.15
CA VAL A 252 8.13 33.88 1.32
C VAL A 252 8.45 35.12 2.14
N THR A 253 7.90 35.18 3.36
CA THR A 253 8.20 36.16 4.40
C THR A 253 8.24 35.45 5.76
N GLU A 254 8.61 36.17 6.83
CA GLU A 254 8.52 35.61 8.19
C GLU A 254 7.10 35.14 8.57
N ALA A 255 6.10 35.70 7.93
CA ALA A 255 4.69 35.41 8.18
C ALA A 255 4.08 34.40 7.18
N TRP A 256 4.70 34.16 6.05
CA TRP A 256 4.10 33.43 4.94
C TRP A 256 4.99 32.29 4.44
N ASP A 257 4.49 31.06 4.59
CA ASP A 257 5.11 29.83 4.11
C ASP A 257 4.28 29.21 3.00
N LEU A 258 4.97 28.60 2.06
CA LEU A 258 4.36 27.75 1.04
C LEU A 258 5.14 26.45 0.86
N MET A 259 4.42 25.39 0.46
CA MET A 259 4.97 24.11 0.08
C MET A 259 4.29 23.65 -1.20
N VAL A 260 5.07 23.17 -2.16
CA VAL A 260 4.60 22.60 -3.42
C VAL A 260 5.28 21.25 -3.59
N THR A 261 4.50 20.23 -3.95
CA THR A 261 4.99 18.93 -4.35
C THR A 261 4.41 18.55 -5.70
N TYR A 262 5.19 17.91 -6.54
CA TYR A 262 4.73 17.37 -7.82
C TYR A 262 5.42 16.05 -8.10
N GLY A 263 4.64 15.06 -8.51
CA GLY A 263 5.11 13.75 -8.95
C GLY A 263 4.54 13.41 -10.31
N TYR A 264 5.40 12.92 -11.18
CA TYR A 264 5.04 12.30 -12.46
C TYR A 264 5.51 10.85 -12.46
N LEU A 265 4.64 9.94 -12.89
CA LEU A 265 4.92 8.51 -12.95
C LEU A 265 4.37 7.93 -14.26
N GLU A 266 5.24 7.35 -15.05
CA GLU A 266 4.90 6.46 -16.16
C GLU A 266 5.16 5.02 -15.71
N ALA A 267 4.14 4.17 -15.71
CA ALA A 267 4.21 2.78 -15.30
C ALA A 267 3.61 1.89 -16.40
N GLU A 268 4.32 0.84 -16.79
CA GLU A 268 3.86 -0.10 -17.81
C GLU A 268 4.28 -1.52 -17.50
N TYR A 269 3.43 -2.49 -17.86
CA TYR A 269 3.83 -3.87 -17.92
C TYR A 269 4.66 -4.10 -19.19
N LYS A 270 5.82 -4.73 -19.05
CA LYS A 270 6.64 -5.19 -20.19
C LYS A 270 6.18 -6.57 -20.66
N ASP A 271 5.82 -7.42 -19.71
CA ASP A 271 5.19 -8.72 -19.93
C ASP A 271 4.12 -8.91 -18.85
N TYR A 272 2.94 -9.36 -19.21
CA TYR A 272 1.90 -9.75 -18.28
C TYR A 272 1.10 -10.93 -18.82
N LEU A 273 1.58 -12.15 -18.57
CA LEU A 273 0.97 -13.39 -19.04
C LEU A 273 0.13 -14.02 -17.92
N ALA A 274 -1.17 -13.89 -18.01
CA ALA A 274 -2.09 -14.40 -17.00
C ALA A 274 -3.44 -14.80 -17.59
N ASP A 275 -4.11 -15.76 -16.95
CA ASP A 275 -5.52 -16.02 -17.11
C ASP A 275 -6.31 -15.09 -16.18
N LEU A 276 -6.82 -13.98 -16.70
CA LEU A 276 -7.63 -13.02 -15.96
C LEU A 276 -9.13 -13.35 -15.99
N THR A 277 -9.55 -14.31 -16.78
CA THR A 277 -10.96 -14.69 -16.97
C THR A 277 -11.34 -15.97 -16.24
N GLY A 278 -10.36 -16.76 -15.83
CA GLY A 278 -10.56 -18.06 -15.18
C GLY A 278 -11.03 -19.17 -16.13
N ASP A 279 -10.84 -19.00 -17.45
CA ASP A 279 -11.20 -19.97 -18.45
C ASP A 279 -10.06 -20.98 -18.77
N GLY A 280 -8.92 -20.84 -18.12
CA GLY A 280 -7.72 -21.65 -18.30
C GLY A 280 -6.84 -21.20 -19.46
N ILE A 281 -7.15 -20.08 -20.12
CA ILE A 281 -6.40 -19.54 -21.24
C ILE A 281 -5.50 -18.40 -20.74
N ILE A 282 -4.19 -18.58 -20.85
CA ILE A 282 -3.22 -17.52 -20.58
C ILE A 282 -3.20 -16.56 -21.76
N THR A 283 -3.41 -15.28 -21.49
CA THR A 283 -3.38 -14.20 -22.46
C THR A 283 -2.26 -13.21 -22.13
N ASP A 284 -1.80 -12.48 -23.14
CA ASP A 284 -0.90 -11.34 -22.96
C ASP A 284 -1.73 -10.10 -22.56
N ASN A 285 -1.48 -9.60 -21.37
CA ASN A 285 -2.15 -8.47 -20.74
C ASN A 285 -1.21 -7.27 -20.56
N SER A 286 -0.07 -7.24 -21.23
CA SER A 286 0.94 -6.16 -21.10
C SER A 286 0.43 -4.78 -21.50
N GLY A 287 -0.67 -4.71 -22.26
CA GLY A 287 -1.36 -3.45 -22.58
C GLY A 287 -2.20 -2.86 -21.45
N LEU A 288 -2.33 -3.55 -20.31
CA LEU A 288 -3.06 -3.03 -19.13
C LEU A 288 -2.20 -2.02 -18.36
N ILE A 289 -2.87 -1.09 -17.69
CA ILE A 289 -2.23 -0.10 -16.81
C ILE A 289 -1.97 -0.74 -15.44
N PRO A 290 -0.76 -0.66 -14.89
CA PRO A 290 -0.49 -1.12 -13.54
C PRO A 290 -1.40 -0.42 -12.52
N ARG A 291 -1.93 -1.19 -11.57
CA ARG A 291 -2.88 -0.66 -10.60
C ARG A 291 -2.26 0.37 -9.67
N ASN A 292 -3.06 1.36 -9.27
CA ASN A 292 -2.69 2.41 -8.31
C ASN A 292 -1.46 3.24 -8.75
N THR A 293 -1.31 3.48 -10.06
CA THR A 293 -0.24 4.27 -10.65
C THR A 293 -0.80 5.52 -11.33
N PRO A 294 -1.25 6.54 -10.57
CA PRO A 294 -1.68 7.79 -11.16
C PRO A 294 -0.50 8.47 -11.86
N GLU A 295 -0.72 9.02 -13.06
CA GLU A 295 0.35 9.65 -13.84
C GLU A 295 0.84 10.93 -13.18
N ASN A 296 -0.07 11.78 -12.71
CA ASN A 296 0.27 13.05 -12.07
C ASN A 296 -0.29 13.13 -10.65
N THR A 297 0.53 13.64 -9.75
CA THR A 297 0.13 14.05 -8.41
C THR A 297 0.65 15.44 -8.12
N PHE A 298 -0.18 16.28 -7.52
CA PHE A 298 0.20 17.63 -7.15
C PHE A 298 -0.29 17.97 -5.74
N GLY A 299 0.56 18.62 -4.97
CA GLY A 299 0.24 19.13 -3.64
C GLY A 299 0.64 20.60 -3.51
N PHE A 300 -0.23 21.37 -2.93
CA PHE A 300 0.05 22.75 -2.57
C PHE A 300 -0.43 23.02 -1.15
N THR A 301 0.41 23.64 -0.34
CA THR A 301 0.02 24.12 0.99
C THR A 301 0.59 25.50 1.20
N THR A 302 -0.23 26.38 1.74
CA THR A 302 0.24 27.72 2.18
C THR A 302 -0.30 28.03 3.56
N SER A 303 0.52 28.69 4.38
CA SER A 303 0.13 29.18 5.69
C SER A 303 0.60 30.61 5.88
N TYR A 304 -0.27 31.41 6.50
CA TYR A 304 0.00 32.79 6.85
C TYR A 304 -0.29 33.01 8.32
N THR A 305 0.69 33.60 9.03
CA THR A 305 0.62 33.88 10.47
C THR A 305 0.80 35.36 10.70
N THR A 306 -0.07 36.01 11.49
CA THR A 306 0.05 37.43 11.82
C THR A 306 -0.48 37.73 13.22
N GLN A 307 0.03 38.78 13.83
CA GLN A 307 -0.46 39.27 15.13
C GLN A 307 -1.72 40.15 14.94
N ILE A 308 -2.77 39.82 15.69
CA ILE A 308 -4.01 40.64 15.76
C ILE A 308 -4.29 40.93 17.25
N GLY A 309 -4.13 42.19 17.66
CA GLY A 309 -4.22 42.56 19.08
C GLY A 309 -3.12 41.84 19.88
N ASP A 310 -3.51 41.20 20.98
CA ASP A 310 -2.58 40.45 21.86
C ASP A 310 -2.46 38.97 21.45
N GLY A 311 -3.12 38.56 20.35
CA GLY A 311 -3.14 37.18 19.89
C GLY A 311 -2.59 36.99 18.49
N GLU A 312 -2.37 35.71 18.13
CA GLU A 312 -1.87 35.28 16.84
C GLU A 312 -2.99 34.69 16.00
N LEU A 313 -3.14 35.17 14.77
CA LEU A 313 -4.01 34.59 13.74
C LEU A 313 -3.17 33.77 12.77
N LYS A 314 -3.53 32.49 12.58
CA LYS A 314 -2.92 31.58 11.60
C LYS A 314 -3.96 31.03 10.66
N GLY A 315 -3.74 31.24 9.36
CA GLY A 315 -4.51 30.64 8.29
C GLY A 315 -3.70 29.59 7.53
N ARG A 316 -4.32 28.50 7.12
CA ARG A 316 -3.69 27.47 6.26
C ARG A 316 -4.69 26.96 5.25
N ILE A 317 -4.25 26.81 4.01
CA ILE A 317 -4.99 26.15 2.93
C ILE A 317 -4.09 25.07 2.35
N SER A 318 -4.66 23.90 2.07
CA SER A 318 -4.00 22.84 1.35
C SER A 318 -4.88 22.37 0.19
N TYR A 319 -4.26 22.14 -0.94
CA TYR A 319 -4.84 21.55 -2.14
C TYR A 319 -4.07 20.29 -2.51
N ARG A 320 -4.78 19.24 -2.91
CA ARG A 320 -4.21 18.02 -3.42
C ARG A 320 -4.95 17.60 -4.69
N PHE A 321 -4.19 17.27 -5.69
CA PHE A 321 -4.64 16.66 -6.93
C PHE A 321 -4.00 15.29 -7.13
N ARG A 322 -4.72 14.38 -7.71
CA ARG A 322 -4.24 13.09 -8.19
C ARG A 322 -5.01 12.73 -9.46
N ASP A 323 -4.30 12.31 -10.51
CA ASP A 323 -4.91 11.78 -11.73
C ASP A 323 -5.76 10.54 -11.47
N GLU A 324 -6.56 10.21 -12.44
CA GLU A 324 -7.26 8.94 -12.53
C GLU A 324 -6.29 7.75 -12.47
N MET A 325 -6.77 6.62 -11.98
CA MET A 325 -6.01 5.37 -11.94
C MET A 325 -6.98 4.20 -11.87
N ASN A 326 -6.50 2.97 -12.13
CA ASN A 326 -7.29 1.77 -11.87
C ASN A 326 -6.78 1.06 -10.61
N SER A 327 -7.67 0.53 -9.79
CA SER A 327 -7.35 -0.21 -8.56
C SER A 327 -7.33 -1.74 -8.75
N ASP A 328 -7.69 -2.22 -9.93
CA ASP A 328 -7.80 -3.64 -10.28
C ASP A 328 -6.74 -4.04 -11.30
N SER A 329 -6.04 -5.16 -11.07
CA SER A 329 -4.96 -5.64 -11.95
C SER A 329 -5.44 -6.13 -13.32
N SER A 330 -6.74 -6.33 -13.51
CA SER A 330 -7.36 -6.65 -14.79
C SER A 330 -7.92 -5.43 -15.53
N ASN A 331 -7.69 -4.23 -14.98
CA ASN A 331 -8.27 -2.97 -15.44
C ASN A 331 -9.79 -3.02 -15.63
N ASN A 332 -10.46 -3.73 -14.73
CA ASN A 332 -11.91 -3.78 -14.76
C ASN A 332 -12.49 -2.37 -14.56
N PRO A 333 -13.47 -1.93 -15.38
CA PRO A 333 -14.08 -0.60 -15.28
C PRO A 333 -14.67 -0.23 -13.91
N TYR A 334 -15.03 -1.22 -13.10
CA TYR A 334 -15.47 -0.94 -11.71
C TYR A 334 -14.31 -0.63 -10.77
N GLY A 335 -13.08 -0.85 -11.19
CA GLY A 335 -11.85 -0.48 -10.50
C GLY A 335 -11.32 0.89 -10.90
N ASP A 336 -11.95 1.56 -11.87
CA ASP A 336 -11.58 2.91 -12.27
C ASP A 336 -11.85 3.90 -11.13
N LEU A 337 -10.84 4.66 -10.80
CA LEU A 337 -10.85 5.70 -9.80
C LEU A 337 -10.60 7.03 -10.50
N ASP A 338 -11.60 7.90 -10.48
CA ASP A 338 -11.52 9.23 -11.09
C ASP A 338 -10.37 10.07 -10.50
N SER A 339 -9.94 11.07 -11.23
CA SER A 339 -9.06 12.12 -10.72
C SER A 339 -9.74 12.83 -9.54
N ILE A 340 -8.94 13.29 -8.59
CA ILE A 340 -9.45 13.97 -7.40
C ILE A 340 -8.80 15.32 -7.20
N GLU A 341 -9.60 16.26 -6.71
CA GLU A 341 -9.19 17.57 -6.24
C GLU A 341 -9.72 17.78 -4.82
N ASN A 342 -8.84 17.93 -3.85
CA ASN A 342 -9.24 18.08 -2.46
C ASN A 342 -8.67 19.36 -1.86
N VAL A 343 -9.54 20.19 -1.31
CA VAL A 343 -9.19 21.43 -0.61
C VAL A 343 -9.52 21.31 0.87
N ASN A 344 -8.54 21.62 1.72
CA ASN A 344 -8.76 21.77 3.15
C ASN A 344 -8.30 23.17 3.58
N ALA A 345 -8.97 23.74 4.56
CA ALA A 345 -8.59 25.04 5.11
C ALA A 345 -8.78 25.09 6.63
N THR A 346 -7.91 25.84 7.29
CA THR A 346 -8.04 26.15 8.72
C THR A 346 -7.75 27.63 8.95
N ILE A 347 -8.45 28.22 9.92
CA ILE A 347 -8.15 29.52 10.45
C ILE A 347 -8.25 29.45 11.98
N GLY A 348 -7.16 29.75 12.67
CA GLY A 348 -7.07 29.69 14.13
C GLY A 348 -6.62 31.01 14.72
N TYR A 349 -7.18 31.36 15.85
CA TYR A 349 -6.76 32.49 16.67
C TYR A 349 -6.36 32.00 18.04
N THR A 350 -5.15 32.37 18.46
CA THR A 350 -4.56 31.98 19.75
C THR A 350 -4.24 33.24 20.55
N ILE A 351 -4.69 33.29 21.79
CA ILE A 351 -4.38 34.34 22.73
C ILE A 351 -4.06 33.71 24.10
N ASP A 352 -2.94 34.03 24.69
CA ASP A 352 -2.44 33.40 25.92
C ASP A 352 -2.47 31.88 25.84
N ASN A 353 -3.26 31.23 26.70
CA ASN A 353 -3.44 29.77 26.78
C ASN A 353 -4.69 29.27 26.04
N TYR A 354 -5.38 30.13 25.29
CA TYR A 354 -6.64 29.76 24.62
C TYR A 354 -6.49 29.85 23.11
N SER A 355 -7.07 28.87 22.42
CA SER A 355 -7.18 28.91 20.96
C SER A 355 -8.56 28.51 20.49
N VAL A 356 -8.97 29.14 19.38
CA VAL A 356 -10.17 28.80 18.62
C VAL A 356 -9.75 28.55 17.19
N THR A 357 -10.07 27.40 16.64
CA THR A 357 -9.77 27.04 15.24
C THR A 357 -11.04 26.66 14.52
N VAL A 358 -11.36 27.32 13.44
CA VAL A 358 -12.37 26.92 12.46
C VAL A 358 -11.67 26.15 11.36
N TRP A 359 -12.20 25.01 10.97
CA TRP A 359 -11.60 24.18 9.97
C TRP A 359 -12.64 23.57 9.03
N GLY A 360 -12.22 23.31 7.79
CA GLY A 360 -12.97 22.59 6.81
C GLY A 360 -12.11 21.56 6.11
N ARG A 361 -12.64 20.36 5.95
CA ARG A 361 -12.04 19.26 5.19
C ARG A 361 -12.91 18.93 4.00
N ASN A 362 -12.26 18.56 2.90
CA ASN A 362 -12.92 18.26 1.65
C ASN A 362 -13.90 19.38 1.25
N LEU A 363 -13.40 20.63 1.19
CA LEU A 363 -14.21 21.82 0.89
C LEU A 363 -14.77 21.82 -0.53
N THR A 364 -14.17 21.04 -1.43
CA THR A 364 -14.67 20.77 -2.78
C THR A 364 -15.88 19.84 -2.80
N ASP A 365 -16.18 19.16 -1.66
CA ASP A 365 -17.20 18.12 -1.51
C ASP A 365 -17.04 16.97 -2.55
N GLU A 366 -15.79 16.68 -2.90
CA GLU A 366 -15.46 15.60 -3.82
C GLU A 366 -15.80 14.24 -3.20
N ARG A 367 -16.47 13.41 -3.99
CA ARG A 367 -16.77 12.02 -3.65
C ARG A 367 -15.77 11.10 -4.31
N GLU A 368 -14.66 10.91 -3.62
CA GLU A 368 -13.58 10.05 -4.06
C GLU A 368 -13.89 8.60 -3.69
N GLN A 369 -13.94 7.73 -4.68
CA GLN A 369 -13.83 6.30 -4.47
C GLN A 369 -12.36 5.94 -4.28
N ARG A 370 -11.99 5.48 -3.10
CA ARG A 370 -10.58 5.20 -2.75
C ARG A 370 -10.10 3.83 -3.18
N TRP A 371 -11.03 2.95 -3.41
CA TRP A 371 -10.77 1.58 -3.81
C TRP A 371 -12.07 0.95 -4.31
N ALA A 372 -11.96 0.15 -5.35
CA ALA A 372 -13.04 -0.67 -5.84
C ALA A 372 -12.53 -2.04 -6.27
N THR A 373 -13.36 -3.03 -6.13
CA THR A 373 -13.13 -4.38 -6.66
C THR A 373 -14.45 -5.05 -6.99
N ILE A 374 -14.40 -5.99 -7.92
CA ILE A 374 -15.51 -6.87 -8.22
C ILE A 374 -15.27 -8.21 -7.52
N GLY A 375 -16.30 -8.71 -6.85
CA GLY A 375 -16.34 -10.06 -6.31
C GLY A 375 -17.60 -10.77 -6.81
N GLY A 376 -17.48 -11.56 -7.88
CA GLY A 376 -18.63 -12.23 -8.51
C GLY A 376 -19.66 -11.23 -9.04
N LEU A 377 -20.89 -11.30 -8.52
CA LEU A 377 -22.00 -10.43 -8.91
C LEU A 377 -22.04 -9.09 -8.14
N THR A 378 -21.04 -8.81 -7.31
CA THR A 378 -21.04 -7.59 -6.46
C THR A 378 -19.78 -6.78 -6.69
N SER A 379 -19.93 -5.46 -6.78
CA SER A 379 -18.84 -4.52 -6.64
C SER A 379 -18.79 -3.99 -5.20
N ARG A 380 -17.58 -3.75 -4.71
CA ARG A 380 -17.33 -3.16 -3.40
C ARG A 380 -16.41 -1.97 -3.58
N GLY A 381 -16.66 -0.91 -2.85
CA GLY A 381 -15.81 0.27 -2.88
C GLY A 381 -15.89 1.02 -1.56
N TRP A 382 -14.86 1.80 -1.28
CA TRP A 382 -14.80 2.68 -0.12
C TRP A 382 -14.66 4.11 -0.62
N TRP A 383 -15.47 4.97 -0.02
CA TRP A 383 -15.49 6.38 -0.33
C TRP A 383 -14.75 7.17 0.73
N ASN A 384 -14.25 8.34 0.35
CA ASN A 384 -13.68 9.29 1.29
C ASN A 384 -14.76 9.89 2.22
N GLU A 385 -14.31 10.62 3.24
CA GLU A 385 -15.20 11.43 4.07
C GLU A 385 -15.79 12.58 3.23
N PRO A 386 -17.10 12.90 3.41
CA PRO A 386 -17.74 14.05 2.76
C PRO A 386 -17.15 15.37 3.29
N GLN A 387 -17.57 16.48 2.71
CA GLN A 387 -17.27 17.81 3.26
C GLN A 387 -17.60 17.85 4.76
N THR A 388 -16.64 18.27 5.56
CA THR A 388 -16.80 18.38 7.00
C THR A 388 -16.29 19.74 7.47
N LEU A 389 -17.11 20.42 8.27
CA LEU A 389 -16.77 21.71 8.89
C LEU A 389 -16.79 21.57 10.41
N GLY A 390 -15.89 22.24 11.09
CA GLY A 390 -15.84 22.17 12.54
C GLY A 390 -15.17 23.38 13.20
N ILE A 391 -15.40 23.47 14.51
CA ILE A 391 -14.73 24.45 15.38
C ILE A 391 -14.11 23.67 16.54
N THR A 392 -12.86 23.99 16.82
CA THR A 392 -12.10 23.43 17.93
C THR A 392 -11.75 24.56 18.92
N PHE A 393 -12.01 24.30 20.20
CA PHE A 393 -11.55 25.16 21.31
C PHE A 393 -10.49 24.39 22.08
N ALA A 394 -9.36 25.00 22.38
CA ALA A 394 -8.32 24.42 23.21
C ALA A 394 -7.88 25.40 24.31
N ALA A 395 -7.54 24.85 25.46
CA ALA A 395 -6.94 25.58 26.57
C ALA A 395 -5.75 24.77 27.09
N SER A 396 -4.59 25.38 27.26
CA SER A 396 -3.40 24.80 27.89
C SER A 396 -3.28 25.33 29.32
N TYR A 397 -2.91 24.45 30.27
CA TYR A 397 -2.79 24.77 31.69
C TYR A 397 -1.32 24.72 32.14
#